data_a657642a4b59bd00f6131946b9480a07
#
_entry.id   a657642a4b59bd00f6131946b9480a07
#
_cell.length_a   1.000
_cell.length_b   1.000
_cell.length_c   1.000
_cell.angle_alpha   90.00
_cell.angle_beta   90.00
_cell.angle_gamma   90.00
#
_symmetry.space_group_name_H-M   'P 1'
#
loop_
_entity.id
_entity.type
_entity.pdbx_description
1 polymer ?
#
loop_
_entity_poly.entity_id
_entity_poly.type
_entity_poly.pdbx_seq_one_letter_code
_entity_poly.pdbx_strand_id
1 'polypeptide(L)'
;MSSPELPRRAVLLGILALAGCALTPAYGPGGTGTALRGRVALRDPDDVDSFSLNRRLSDRLGPEGAAAYRLDYRLTTAQVAQGITPDSVTTRYSLNGTADFALTEIATGATVSRGRVSSFTSYSATDTTIATLSAERDAHERLMVMLADQIVTRLLATGPQSAP
;
A
#
# COMPACT_ATOMS: atom_id res chain seq x y z
N MET A 1 -48.66 7.29 -22.67
CA MET A 1 -47.34 6.94 -22.13
C MET A 1 -47.60 6.25 -20.80
N SER A 2 -47.56 4.91 -20.78
CA SER A 2 -47.86 4.11 -19.60
C SER A 2 -46.57 3.92 -18.81
N SER A 3 -46.50 4.51 -17.62
CA SER A 3 -45.39 4.27 -16.67
C SER A 3 -45.42 2.82 -16.22
N PRO A 4 -44.30 2.06 -16.29
CA PRO A 4 -44.26 0.70 -15.75
C PRO A 4 -44.32 0.76 -14.22
N GLU A 5 -45.42 0.31 -13.64
CA GLU A 5 -45.58 0.10 -12.21
C GLU A 5 -44.63 -1.04 -11.79
N LEU A 6 -43.48 -0.69 -11.21
CA LEU A 6 -42.59 -1.68 -10.62
C LEU A 6 -43.31 -2.38 -9.46
N PRO A 7 -43.50 -3.71 -9.49
CA PRO A 7 -44.22 -4.40 -8.44
C PRO A 7 -43.45 -4.26 -7.12
N ARG A 8 -44.12 -3.80 -6.08
CA ARG A 8 -43.57 -3.63 -4.72
C ARG A 8 -42.71 -4.81 -4.24
N ARG A 9 -43.05 -6.04 -4.71
CA ARG A 9 -42.29 -7.27 -4.42
C ARG A 9 -40.90 -7.27 -5.07
N ALA A 10 -40.71 -6.68 -6.25
CA ALA A 10 -39.39 -6.60 -6.91
C ALA A 10 -38.47 -5.59 -6.17
N VAL A 11 -39.00 -4.51 -5.63
CA VAL A 11 -38.26 -3.54 -4.82
C VAL A 11 -37.80 -4.19 -3.49
N LEU A 12 -38.67 -4.93 -2.82
CA LEU A 12 -38.33 -5.65 -1.59
C LEU A 12 -37.28 -6.74 -1.81
N LEU A 13 -37.35 -7.49 -2.92
CA LEU A 13 -36.34 -8.49 -3.29
C LEU A 13 -34.99 -7.83 -3.63
N GLY A 14 -35.00 -6.65 -4.26
CA GLY A 14 -33.77 -5.86 -4.52
C GLY A 14 -33.09 -5.37 -3.25
N ILE A 15 -33.85 -4.92 -2.26
CA ILE A 15 -33.32 -4.48 -0.95
C ILE A 15 -32.77 -5.68 -0.15
N LEU A 16 -33.41 -6.86 -0.21
CA LEU A 16 -32.91 -8.07 0.43
C LEU A 16 -31.59 -8.56 -0.20
N ALA A 17 -31.41 -8.40 -1.50
CA ALA A 17 -30.18 -8.78 -2.21
C ALA A 17 -28.98 -7.87 -1.82
N LEU A 18 -29.21 -6.58 -1.50
CA LEU A 18 -28.16 -5.69 -1.02
C LEU A 18 -27.72 -5.99 0.42
N ALA A 19 -28.58 -6.57 1.24
CA ALA A 19 -28.26 -6.96 2.61
C ALA A 19 -27.32 -8.17 2.72
N GLY A 20 -27.10 -8.90 1.61
CA GLY A 20 -26.22 -10.08 1.55
C GLY A 20 -24.72 -9.78 1.44
N CYS A 21 -24.30 -8.53 1.18
CA CYS A 21 -22.91 -8.14 1.22
C CYS A 21 -22.47 -7.89 2.67
N ALA A 22 -21.99 -8.92 3.36
CA ALA A 22 -21.34 -8.80 4.66
C ALA A 22 -20.01 -8.05 4.51
N LEU A 23 -20.06 -6.72 4.45
CA LEU A 23 -18.90 -5.85 4.50
C LEU A 23 -18.34 -5.86 5.92
N THR A 24 -17.31 -6.66 6.17
CA THR A 24 -16.61 -6.65 7.46
C THR A 24 -15.65 -5.46 7.47
N PRO A 25 -15.83 -4.47 8.37
CA PRO A 25 -14.91 -3.34 8.44
C PRO A 25 -13.52 -3.82 8.87
N ALA A 26 -12.48 -3.45 8.10
CA ALA A 26 -11.12 -3.91 8.34
C ALA A 26 -10.58 -3.58 9.74
N TYR A 27 -11.04 -2.49 10.34
CA TYR A 27 -10.70 -2.05 11.70
C TYR A 27 -11.83 -2.26 12.72
N GLY A 28 -12.85 -3.02 12.37
CA GLY A 28 -13.90 -3.43 13.30
C GLY A 28 -13.48 -4.62 14.18
N PRO A 29 -14.37 -5.02 15.12
CA PRO A 29 -14.16 -6.26 15.88
C PRO A 29 -13.97 -7.45 14.94
N GLY A 30 -12.91 -8.22 15.11
CA GLY A 30 -12.60 -9.36 14.21
C GLY A 30 -11.91 -8.97 12.90
N GLY A 31 -11.71 -7.68 12.60
CA GLY A 31 -11.10 -7.24 11.33
C GLY A 31 -9.58 -7.42 11.28
N THR A 32 -9.06 -7.67 10.07
CA THR A 32 -7.62 -7.84 9.79
C THR A 32 -6.79 -6.66 10.29
N GLY A 33 -7.27 -5.42 10.14
CA GLY A 33 -6.57 -4.23 10.61
C GLY A 33 -6.39 -4.20 12.13
N THR A 34 -7.40 -4.66 12.88
CA THR A 34 -7.32 -4.80 14.34
C THR A 34 -6.36 -5.93 14.72
N ALA A 35 -6.36 -7.05 13.97
CA ALA A 35 -5.46 -8.17 14.19
C ALA A 35 -3.98 -7.82 13.96
N LEU A 36 -3.68 -6.91 13.02
CA LEU A 36 -2.32 -6.52 12.66
C LEU A 36 -1.78 -5.35 13.48
N ARG A 37 -2.66 -4.49 14.02
CA ARG A 37 -2.26 -3.25 14.66
C ARG A 37 -1.35 -3.49 15.87
N GLY A 38 -0.12 -2.93 15.83
CA GLY A 38 0.89 -3.05 16.89
C GLY A 38 1.47 -4.46 17.05
N ARG A 39 1.18 -5.37 16.11
CA ARG A 39 1.60 -6.78 16.18
C ARG A 39 2.50 -7.22 15.01
N VAL A 40 2.94 -6.27 14.18
CA VAL A 40 3.81 -6.54 13.04
C VAL A 40 5.20 -5.98 13.32
N ALA A 41 6.20 -6.86 13.40
CA ALA A 41 7.60 -6.47 13.35
C ALA A 41 8.00 -6.21 11.90
N LEU A 42 8.60 -5.06 11.64
CA LEU A 42 9.15 -4.72 10.33
C LEU A 42 10.61 -5.16 10.26
N ARG A 43 11.09 -5.51 9.05
CA ARG A 43 12.53 -5.71 8.84
C ARG A 43 13.28 -4.40 9.13
N ASP A 44 14.53 -4.51 9.57
CA ASP A 44 15.38 -3.33 9.75
C ASP A 44 15.65 -2.65 8.39
N PRO A 45 15.57 -1.30 8.33
CA PRO A 45 15.87 -0.55 7.11
C PRO A 45 17.38 -0.57 6.84
N ASP A 46 17.77 -0.74 5.59
CA ASP A 46 19.16 -0.76 5.13
C ASP A 46 19.53 0.46 4.26
N ASP A 47 18.54 1.26 3.87
CA ASP A 47 18.71 2.50 3.11
C ASP A 47 17.61 3.54 3.43
N VAL A 48 17.70 4.73 2.79
CA VAL A 48 16.74 5.83 3.00
C VAL A 48 15.35 5.49 2.51
N ASP A 49 15.23 4.73 1.43
CA ASP A 49 13.95 4.29 0.86
C ASP A 49 13.24 3.32 1.81
N SER A 50 13.95 2.30 2.29
CA SER A 50 13.42 1.35 3.27
C SER A 50 13.07 2.01 4.60
N PHE A 51 13.83 3.01 5.04
CA PHE A 51 13.48 3.81 6.22
C PHE A 51 12.17 4.58 6.02
N SER A 52 12.00 5.24 4.88
CA SER A 52 10.78 5.98 4.54
C SER A 52 9.56 5.05 4.41
N LEU A 53 9.75 3.88 3.82
CA LEU A 53 8.73 2.83 3.74
C LEU A 53 8.33 2.35 5.14
N ASN A 54 9.30 2.01 6.01
CA ASN A 54 9.06 1.53 7.37
C ASN A 54 8.33 2.58 8.21
N ARG A 55 8.70 3.85 8.10
CA ARG A 55 8.01 4.95 8.78
C ARG A 55 6.51 4.94 8.41
N ARG A 56 6.19 4.87 7.11
CA ARG A 56 4.79 4.85 6.65
C ARG A 56 4.06 3.56 7.06
N LEU A 57 4.71 2.40 7.01
CA LEU A 57 4.14 1.14 7.49
C LEU A 57 3.82 1.21 8.98
N SER A 58 4.73 1.76 9.81
CA SER A 58 4.51 1.96 11.25
C SER A 58 3.35 2.92 11.54
N ASP A 59 3.22 4.00 10.77
CA ASP A 59 2.08 4.93 10.90
C ASP A 59 0.74 4.21 10.66
N ARG A 60 0.70 3.28 9.72
CA ARG A 60 -0.52 2.58 9.32
C ARG A 60 -0.84 1.34 10.16
N LEU A 61 0.19 0.56 10.50
CA LEU A 61 0.05 -0.69 11.29
C LEU A 61 0.17 -0.46 12.80
N GLY A 62 0.56 0.75 13.21
CA GLY A 62 0.88 1.09 14.59
C GLY A 62 2.31 0.73 14.97
N PRO A 63 2.85 1.35 16.05
CA PRO A 63 4.18 1.03 16.56
C PRO A 63 4.24 -0.43 16.99
N GLU A 64 5.40 -1.05 16.81
CA GLU A 64 5.63 -2.43 17.23
C GLU A 64 5.43 -2.59 18.74
N GLY A 65 4.59 -3.54 19.12
CA GLY A 65 4.35 -3.96 20.49
C GLY A 65 4.66 -5.44 20.64
N ALA A 66 3.67 -6.24 21.02
CA ALA A 66 3.81 -7.70 21.09
C ALA A 66 3.72 -8.30 19.68
N ALA A 67 4.83 -8.34 18.94
CA ALA A 67 4.89 -8.80 17.57
C ALA A 67 4.46 -10.28 17.46
N ALA A 68 3.42 -10.54 16.67
CA ALA A 68 3.00 -11.88 16.29
C ALA A 68 3.35 -12.20 14.84
N TYR A 69 3.59 -11.19 14.05
CA TYR A 69 3.91 -11.30 12.62
C TYR A 69 5.21 -10.54 12.32
N ARG A 70 5.93 -11.01 11.30
CA ARG A 70 7.08 -10.31 10.70
C ARG A 70 6.74 -9.95 9.26
N LEU A 71 6.96 -8.71 8.89
CA LEU A 71 6.84 -8.24 7.51
C LEU A 71 8.23 -8.05 6.92
N ASP A 72 8.58 -8.93 6.00
CA ASP A 72 9.78 -8.81 5.17
C ASP A 72 9.40 -8.28 3.80
N TYR A 73 10.27 -7.47 3.19
CA TYR A 73 10.08 -6.95 1.85
C TYR A 73 11.41 -6.77 1.12
N ARG A 74 11.33 -6.72 -0.21
CA ARG A 74 12.44 -6.36 -1.10
C ARG A 74 11.98 -5.20 -1.99
N LEU A 75 12.72 -4.08 -1.95
CA LEU A 75 12.50 -2.92 -2.80
C LEU A 75 13.35 -3.03 -4.06
N THR A 76 12.81 -2.54 -5.18
CA THR A 76 13.52 -2.31 -6.43
C THR A 76 13.02 -0.98 -6.99
N THR A 77 13.94 -0.05 -7.23
CA THR A 77 13.65 1.25 -7.85
C THR A 77 14.41 1.38 -9.16
N ALA A 78 13.80 2.04 -10.14
CA ALA A 78 14.41 2.33 -11.43
C ALA A 78 14.02 3.73 -11.90
N GLN A 79 15.00 4.51 -12.29
CA GLN A 79 14.82 5.85 -12.83
C GLN A 79 14.89 5.81 -14.35
N VAL A 80 13.94 6.48 -15.02
CA VAL A 80 13.83 6.53 -16.47
C VAL A 80 13.69 7.99 -16.91
N ALA A 81 14.55 8.44 -17.81
CA ALA A 81 14.44 9.75 -18.45
C ALA A 81 13.17 9.83 -19.31
N GLN A 82 12.36 10.87 -19.12
CA GLN A 82 11.07 11.04 -19.80
C GLN A 82 11.05 12.25 -20.74
N GLY A 83 11.55 13.38 -20.30
CA GLY A 83 11.57 14.62 -21.07
C GLY A 83 12.99 14.91 -21.52
N ILE A 84 13.24 14.86 -22.83
CA ILE A 84 14.55 15.18 -23.44
C ILE A 84 14.36 16.35 -24.40
N THR A 85 15.14 17.42 -24.21
CA THR A 85 15.15 18.56 -25.15
C THR A 85 15.87 18.19 -26.45
N PRO A 86 15.71 18.99 -27.54
CA PRO A 86 16.48 18.79 -28.77
C PRO A 86 18.01 18.77 -28.55
N ASP A 87 18.50 19.45 -27.51
CA ASP A 87 19.90 19.50 -27.11
C ASP A 87 20.32 18.31 -26.20
N SER A 88 19.51 17.25 -26.14
CA SER A 88 19.73 16.02 -25.37
C SER A 88 19.80 16.23 -23.85
N VAL A 89 19.20 17.31 -23.32
CA VAL A 89 19.10 17.56 -21.88
C VAL A 89 17.82 16.91 -21.33
N THR A 90 17.95 16.06 -20.33
CA THR A 90 16.81 15.46 -19.65
C THR A 90 16.18 16.45 -18.67
N THR A 91 14.90 16.78 -18.87
CA THR A 91 14.15 17.73 -18.05
C THR A 91 13.19 17.08 -17.06
N ARG A 92 12.90 15.80 -17.23
CA ARG A 92 12.02 15.02 -16.34
C ARG A 92 12.47 13.58 -16.23
N TYR A 93 12.35 13.06 -15.02
CA TYR A 93 12.56 11.64 -14.72
C TYR A 93 11.29 11.00 -14.17
N SER A 94 11.04 9.76 -14.57
CA SER A 94 10.09 8.86 -13.91
C SER A 94 10.86 7.94 -12.98
N LEU A 95 10.43 7.84 -11.74
CA LEU A 95 10.95 6.93 -10.74
C LEU A 95 9.92 5.81 -10.54
N ASN A 96 10.24 4.61 -10.99
CA ASN A 96 9.38 3.42 -10.86
C ASN A 96 9.85 2.61 -9.66
N GLY A 97 8.92 2.09 -8.87
CA GLY A 97 9.22 1.26 -7.71
C GLY A 97 8.36 0.02 -7.65
N THR A 98 8.97 -1.06 -7.15
CA THR A 98 8.31 -2.33 -6.89
C THR A 98 8.71 -2.81 -5.49
N ALA A 99 7.75 -3.34 -4.73
CA ALA A 99 8.00 -4.01 -3.47
C ALA A 99 7.39 -5.42 -3.50
N ASP A 100 8.25 -6.42 -3.36
CA ASP A 100 7.85 -7.80 -3.06
C ASP A 100 7.77 -7.92 -1.54
N PHE A 101 6.69 -8.45 -0.98
CA PHE A 101 6.51 -8.56 0.46
C PHE A 101 5.97 -9.92 0.89
N ALA A 102 6.29 -10.32 2.12
CA ALA A 102 5.75 -11.49 2.79
C ALA A 102 5.50 -11.17 4.27
N LEU A 103 4.30 -11.49 4.73
CA LEU A 103 3.91 -11.47 6.13
C LEU A 103 3.97 -12.90 6.67
N THR A 104 4.78 -13.14 7.67
CA THR A 104 5.01 -14.45 8.28
C THR A 104 4.58 -14.43 9.74
N GLU A 105 3.86 -15.44 10.19
CA GLU A 105 3.56 -15.62 11.61
C GLU A 105 4.81 -16.10 12.35
N ILE A 106 5.21 -15.40 13.41
CA ILE A 106 6.47 -15.67 14.12
C ILE A 106 6.43 -17.03 14.82
N ALA A 107 5.28 -17.40 15.40
CA ALA A 107 5.16 -18.62 16.19
C ALA A 107 5.28 -19.89 15.35
N THR A 108 4.74 -19.90 14.12
CA THR A 108 4.65 -21.08 13.26
C THR A 108 5.61 -21.04 12.08
N GLY A 109 6.13 -19.87 11.72
CA GLY A 109 6.89 -19.64 10.49
C GLY A 109 6.03 -19.69 9.22
N ALA A 110 4.72 -19.78 9.35
CA ALA A 110 3.83 -19.84 8.20
C ALA A 110 3.68 -18.48 7.52
N THR A 111 3.74 -18.45 6.19
CA THR A 111 3.44 -17.25 5.42
C THR A 111 1.93 -17.02 5.38
N VAL A 112 1.48 -15.94 6.00
CA VAL A 112 0.06 -15.55 6.11
C VAL A 112 -0.40 -14.77 4.88
N SER A 113 0.47 -13.91 4.34
CA SER A 113 0.19 -13.11 3.15
C SER A 113 1.48 -12.82 2.41
N ARG A 114 1.43 -12.78 1.09
CA ARG A 114 2.55 -12.37 0.24
C ARG A 114 2.03 -11.71 -1.03
N GLY A 115 2.85 -10.86 -1.62
CA GLY A 115 2.48 -10.22 -2.87
C GLY A 115 3.55 -9.30 -3.41
N ARG A 116 3.21 -8.67 -4.53
CA ARG A 116 3.99 -7.63 -5.17
C ARG A 116 3.10 -6.41 -5.38
N VAL A 117 3.64 -5.24 -5.08
CA VAL A 117 3.03 -3.95 -5.38
C VAL A 117 3.99 -3.12 -6.21
N SER A 118 3.47 -2.22 -7.04
CA SER A 118 4.27 -1.32 -7.86
C SER A 118 3.62 0.04 -7.95
N SER A 119 4.44 1.08 -8.03
CA SER A 119 4.00 2.47 -8.22
C SER A 119 5.06 3.26 -8.95
N PHE A 120 4.73 4.48 -9.33
CA PHE A 120 5.69 5.40 -9.92
C PHE A 120 5.44 6.84 -9.44
N THR A 121 6.49 7.63 -9.48
CA THR A 121 6.48 9.09 -9.31
C THR A 121 7.28 9.74 -10.43
N SER A 122 7.26 11.06 -10.48
CA SER A 122 8.15 11.79 -11.38
C SER A 122 8.64 13.07 -10.71
N TYR A 123 9.79 13.56 -11.19
CA TYR A 123 10.33 14.85 -10.78
C TYR A 123 10.98 15.57 -11.97
N SER A 124 11.09 16.91 -11.87
CA SER A 124 11.72 17.74 -12.88
C SER A 124 13.18 18.02 -12.52
N ALA A 125 14.03 18.11 -13.54
CA ALA A 125 15.45 18.38 -13.44
C ALA A 125 15.83 19.61 -14.31
N THR A 126 15.02 20.69 -14.23
CA THR A 126 15.18 21.89 -15.05
C THR A 126 15.87 23.04 -14.32
N ASP A 127 16.04 22.90 -13.01
CA ASP A 127 16.56 23.95 -12.15
C ASP A 127 18.02 23.68 -11.75
N THR A 128 18.43 24.29 -10.64
CA THR A 128 19.76 24.10 -10.07
C THR A 128 19.95 22.65 -9.58
N THR A 129 21.19 22.22 -9.47
CA THR A 129 21.55 20.89 -8.93
C THR A 129 20.91 20.64 -7.56
N ILE A 130 20.88 21.66 -6.68
CA ILE A 130 20.28 21.54 -5.34
C ILE A 130 18.76 21.30 -5.42
N ALA A 131 18.07 22.06 -6.30
CA ALA A 131 16.63 21.91 -6.50
C ALA A 131 16.30 20.54 -7.08
N THR A 132 17.08 20.06 -8.04
CA THR A 132 16.92 18.71 -8.64
C THR A 132 17.11 17.61 -7.60
N LEU A 133 18.15 17.67 -6.77
CA LEU A 133 18.38 16.69 -5.69
C LEU A 133 17.24 16.70 -4.65
N SER A 134 16.70 17.88 -4.33
CA SER A 134 15.56 17.99 -3.42
C SER A 134 14.31 17.37 -4.04
N ALA A 135 14.02 17.63 -5.32
CA ALA A 135 12.89 17.07 -6.04
C ALA A 135 13.00 15.53 -6.19
N GLU A 136 14.21 15.00 -6.39
CA GLU A 136 14.48 13.58 -6.44
C GLU A 136 14.18 12.90 -5.10
N ARG A 137 14.71 13.44 -3.98
CA ARG A 137 14.44 12.91 -2.63
C ARG A 137 12.96 12.89 -2.29
N ASP A 138 12.25 13.98 -2.61
CA ASP A 138 10.81 14.07 -2.42
C ASP A 138 10.05 13.05 -3.29
N ALA A 139 10.50 12.80 -4.53
CA ALA A 139 9.92 11.77 -5.39
C ALA A 139 10.12 10.35 -4.79
N HIS A 140 11.30 10.05 -4.24
CA HIS A 140 11.55 8.80 -3.54
C HIS A 140 10.64 8.64 -2.31
N GLU A 141 10.52 9.66 -1.46
CA GLU A 141 9.64 9.62 -0.29
C GLU A 141 8.18 9.37 -0.69
N ARG A 142 7.65 10.09 -1.69
CA ARG A 142 6.30 9.86 -2.20
C ARG A 142 6.11 8.43 -2.73
N LEU A 143 7.10 7.90 -3.45
CA LEU A 143 7.05 6.54 -3.97
C LEU A 143 6.95 5.52 -2.83
N MET A 144 7.78 5.67 -1.78
CA MET A 144 7.75 4.78 -0.61
C MET A 144 6.42 4.84 0.14
N VAL A 145 5.83 6.03 0.28
CA VAL A 145 4.48 6.19 0.86
C VAL A 145 3.43 5.42 0.06
N MET A 146 3.45 5.53 -1.28
CA MET A 146 2.50 4.82 -2.14
C MET A 146 2.68 3.30 -2.08
N LEU A 147 3.92 2.80 -2.09
CA LEU A 147 4.20 1.37 -1.96
C LEU A 147 3.76 0.83 -0.60
N ALA A 148 4.05 1.55 0.50
CA ALA A 148 3.61 1.17 1.84
C ALA A 148 2.09 1.11 1.95
N ASP A 149 1.37 2.11 1.42
CA ASP A 149 -0.10 2.12 1.45
C ASP A 149 -0.70 0.96 0.64
N GLN A 150 -0.09 0.60 -0.49
CA GLN A 150 -0.51 -0.57 -1.27
C GLN A 150 -0.23 -1.90 -0.53
N ILE A 151 0.93 -2.02 0.15
CA ILE A 151 1.23 -3.18 0.99
C ILE A 151 0.17 -3.32 2.08
N VAL A 152 -0.11 -2.25 2.84
CA VAL A 152 -1.15 -2.26 3.88
C VAL A 152 -2.52 -2.66 3.32
N THR A 153 -2.91 -2.10 2.17
CA THR A 153 -4.18 -2.44 1.51
C THR A 153 -4.26 -3.94 1.18
N ARG A 154 -3.16 -4.52 0.67
CA ARG A 154 -3.07 -5.96 0.40
C ARG A 154 -3.15 -6.79 1.67
N LEU A 155 -2.43 -6.39 2.72
CA LEU A 155 -2.45 -7.06 4.02
C LEU A 155 -3.86 -7.04 4.64
N LEU A 156 -4.58 -5.91 4.54
CA LEU A 156 -5.96 -5.81 5.02
C LEU A 156 -6.93 -6.73 4.27
N ALA A 157 -6.68 -6.97 2.97
CA ALA A 157 -7.51 -7.82 2.13
C ALA A 157 -7.22 -9.32 2.28
N THR A 158 -5.97 -9.69 2.58
CA THR A 158 -5.50 -11.10 2.55
C THR A 158 -4.87 -11.57 3.85
N GLY A 159 -4.72 -10.69 4.83
CA GLY A 159 -4.08 -10.97 6.12
C GLY A 159 -4.98 -11.77 7.08
N PRO A 160 -4.44 -12.04 8.29
CA PRO A 160 -5.15 -12.82 9.29
C PRO A 160 -6.36 -12.04 9.81
N GLN A 161 -7.47 -12.74 9.99
CA GLN A 161 -8.61 -12.21 10.73
C GLN A 161 -8.44 -12.55 12.20
N SER A 162 -8.74 -11.60 13.12
CA SER A 162 -8.81 -11.93 14.53
C SER A 162 -9.96 -12.91 14.75
N ALA A 163 -9.72 -13.96 15.52
CA ALA A 163 -10.80 -14.82 15.99
C ALA A 163 -11.84 -13.99 16.76
N PRO A 164 -13.13 -14.28 16.62
CA PRO A 164 -14.19 -13.58 17.33
C PRO A 164 -14.09 -13.72 18.84
#